data_4460091da9add26b81b24a669285f5ce
#
_entry.id   4460091da9add26b81b24a669285f5ce
#
_cell.length_a   1.000
_cell.length_b   1.000
_cell.length_c   1.000
_cell.angle_alpha   90.00
_cell.angle_beta   90.00
_cell.angle_gamma   90.00
#
_symmetry.space_group_name_H-M   'P 1'
#
loop_
_entity.id
_entity.type
_entity.pdbx_description
1 polymer ?
#
loop_
_entity_poly.entity_id
_entity_poly.type
_entity_poly.pdbx_seq_one_letter_code
_entity_poly.pdbx_strand_id
1 'polypeptide(L)'
;MIDHAHDLASVRDATERLLTAVGKLDNASVTESSRLPGWSRGHVLAHLARNADALVNVLEGRPMYVSGEARDADIERNAPRLLDAQLADVRESAARFQDVGAAPADWSRTVELRNGVTDSASRVPFRRWVEVELHHVDLGIGYELEDLPAEFTERETDFLAARFTGHPDVPPTRLTDGTRAWSTGREADAPEVTVTGPPADLLGWLAGRREGTALTAEGGALPALPPL
;
A
#
# COMPACT_ATOMS: atom_id res chain seq x y z
N MET A 1 -4.50 2.30 19.02
CA MET A 1 -5.60 3.29 18.74
C MET A 1 -5.31 3.88 17.38
N ILE A 2 -6.32 4.01 16.49
CA ILE A 2 -6.12 4.64 15.18
C ILE A 2 -5.98 6.15 15.42
N ASP A 3 -4.87 6.72 14.97
CA ASP A 3 -4.59 8.16 15.05
C ASP A 3 -4.47 8.71 13.63
N HIS A 4 -5.60 9.19 13.09
CA HIS A 4 -5.66 9.72 11.73
C HIS A 4 -4.80 10.96 11.52
N ALA A 5 -4.54 11.76 12.56
CA ALA A 5 -3.70 12.95 12.45
C ALA A 5 -2.22 12.57 12.32
N HIS A 6 -1.78 11.58 13.11
CA HIS A 6 -0.45 10.99 12.97
C HIS A 6 -0.26 10.33 11.61
N ASP A 7 -1.25 9.54 11.16
CA ASP A 7 -1.20 8.88 9.85
C ASP A 7 -1.16 9.91 8.71
N LEU A 8 -1.90 11.02 8.83
CA LEU A 8 -1.86 12.10 7.85
C LEU A 8 -0.49 12.78 7.78
N ALA A 9 0.17 12.99 8.91
CA ALA A 9 1.55 13.49 8.94
C ALA A 9 2.52 12.51 8.29
N SER A 10 2.38 11.21 8.57
CA SER A 10 3.19 10.15 7.94
C SER A 10 3.01 10.09 6.43
N VAL A 11 1.78 10.27 5.92
CA VAL A 11 1.50 10.40 4.47
C VAL A 11 2.24 11.57 3.85
N ARG A 12 2.24 12.73 4.51
CA ARG A 12 2.98 13.90 4.02
C ARG A 12 4.46 13.60 3.90
N ASP A 13 5.06 13.08 4.96
CA ASP A 13 6.50 12.79 5.01
C ASP A 13 6.89 11.71 3.98
N ALA A 14 6.08 10.68 3.79
CA ALA A 14 6.25 9.66 2.76
C ALA A 14 6.16 10.26 1.35
N THR A 15 5.17 11.13 1.11
CA THR A 15 4.98 11.80 -0.18
C THR A 15 6.17 12.72 -0.51
N GLU A 16 6.71 13.44 0.46
CA GLU A 16 7.88 14.29 0.27
C GLU A 16 9.13 13.48 -0.08
N ARG A 17 9.33 12.32 0.57
CA ARG A 17 10.41 11.39 0.21
C ARG A 17 10.28 10.89 -1.22
N LEU A 18 9.08 10.43 -1.60
CA LEU A 18 8.77 9.96 -2.95
C LEU A 18 9.03 11.06 -3.99
N LEU A 19 8.47 12.26 -3.81
CA LEU A 19 8.64 13.38 -4.73
C LEU A 19 10.13 13.80 -4.87
N THR A 20 10.89 13.74 -3.77
CA THR A 20 12.33 14.01 -3.78
C THR A 20 13.11 12.96 -4.57
N ALA A 21 12.75 11.69 -4.45
CA ALA A 21 13.39 10.59 -5.18
C ALA A 21 13.05 10.66 -6.68
N VAL A 22 11.76 10.79 -7.01
CA VAL A 22 11.26 10.87 -8.39
C VAL A 22 11.78 12.12 -9.10
N GLY A 23 11.94 13.25 -8.41
CA GLY A 23 12.47 14.48 -8.97
C GLY A 23 13.94 14.42 -9.46
N LYS A 24 14.65 13.33 -9.17
CA LYS A 24 16.01 13.05 -9.67
C LYS A 24 16.01 12.27 -11.00
N LEU A 25 14.85 11.79 -11.44
CA LEU A 25 14.70 11.06 -12.68
C LEU A 25 14.67 12.02 -13.87
N ASP A 26 14.66 11.43 -15.07
CA ASP A 26 14.42 12.14 -16.32
C ASP A 26 13.16 11.58 -17.02
N ASN A 27 12.79 12.20 -18.14
CA ASN A 27 11.61 11.77 -18.90
C ASN A 27 11.74 10.36 -19.48
N ALA A 28 12.95 9.89 -19.78
CA ALA A 28 13.17 8.53 -20.26
C ALA A 28 12.84 7.51 -19.16
N SER A 29 13.30 7.79 -17.95
CA SER A 29 13.07 6.96 -16.75
C SER A 29 11.60 6.76 -16.43
N VAL A 30 10.71 7.73 -16.73
CA VAL A 30 9.26 7.60 -16.48
C VAL A 30 8.65 6.47 -17.31
N THR A 31 9.17 6.23 -18.53
CA THR A 31 8.66 5.19 -19.42
C THR A 31 9.24 3.80 -19.15
N GLU A 32 10.28 3.70 -18.34
CA GLU A 32 10.87 2.41 -17.95
C GLU A 32 9.92 1.60 -17.08
N SER A 33 10.10 0.27 -17.09
CA SER A 33 9.31 -0.63 -16.28
C SER A 33 9.46 -0.35 -14.79
N SER A 34 8.36 -0.38 -14.07
CA SER A 34 8.33 -0.47 -12.61
C SER A 34 8.52 -1.94 -12.16
N ARG A 35 8.47 -2.20 -10.86
CA ARG A 35 8.44 -3.57 -10.32
C ARG A 35 7.07 -4.23 -10.48
N LEU A 36 6.04 -3.48 -10.82
CA LEU A 36 4.71 -4.03 -11.06
C LEU A 36 4.59 -4.55 -12.50
N PRO A 37 4.18 -5.81 -12.70
CA PRO A 37 4.05 -6.39 -14.02
C PRO A 37 3.14 -5.56 -14.94
N GLY A 38 3.63 -5.23 -16.12
CA GLY A 38 2.89 -4.46 -17.13
C GLY A 38 2.83 -2.95 -16.89
N TRP A 39 3.35 -2.45 -15.77
CA TRP A 39 3.34 -1.02 -15.45
C TRP A 39 4.72 -0.37 -15.60
N SER A 40 4.76 0.78 -16.26
CA SER A 40 5.91 1.68 -16.20
C SER A 40 5.87 2.52 -14.90
N ARG A 41 6.96 3.22 -14.61
CA ARG A 41 7.00 4.20 -13.51
C ARG A 41 5.94 5.28 -13.66
N GLY A 42 5.66 5.71 -14.90
CA GLY A 42 4.57 6.65 -15.19
C GLY A 42 3.18 6.13 -14.80
N HIS A 43 2.91 4.83 -14.97
CA HIS A 43 1.66 4.22 -14.51
C HIS A 43 1.55 4.28 -12.98
N VAL A 44 2.63 3.98 -12.26
CA VAL A 44 2.67 4.07 -10.79
C VAL A 44 2.41 5.51 -10.32
N LEU A 45 3.05 6.51 -10.94
CA LEU A 45 2.84 7.92 -10.60
C LEU A 45 1.42 8.38 -10.90
N ALA A 46 0.88 8.03 -12.06
CA ALA A 46 -0.51 8.31 -12.43
C ALA A 46 -1.49 7.64 -11.45
N HIS A 47 -1.23 6.38 -11.08
CA HIS A 47 -2.00 5.68 -10.07
C HIS A 47 -1.98 6.40 -8.72
N LEU A 48 -0.81 6.81 -8.24
CA LEU A 48 -0.67 7.52 -6.97
C LEU A 48 -1.47 8.83 -6.94
N ALA A 49 -1.46 9.59 -8.05
CA ALA A 49 -2.26 10.82 -8.15
C ALA A 49 -3.77 10.50 -8.12
N ARG A 50 -4.23 9.54 -8.92
CA ARG A 50 -5.67 9.14 -8.96
C ARG A 50 -6.14 8.50 -7.66
N ASN A 51 -5.28 7.76 -6.96
CA ASN A 51 -5.60 7.21 -5.64
C ASN A 51 -5.83 8.32 -4.60
N ALA A 52 -5.02 9.37 -4.58
CA ALA A 52 -5.23 10.52 -3.69
C ALA A 52 -6.60 11.17 -3.94
N ASP A 53 -6.94 11.47 -5.21
CA ASP A 53 -8.23 12.05 -5.58
C ASP A 53 -9.41 11.13 -5.21
N ALA A 54 -9.24 9.82 -5.39
CA ALA A 54 -10.24 8.83 -5.02
C ALA A 54 -10.49 8.78 -3.50
N LEU A 55 -9.44 8.88 -2.69
CA LEU A 55 -9.58 8.92 -1.24
C LEU A 55 -10.14 10.27 -0.75
N VAL A 56 -9.88 11.37 -1.45
CA VAL A 56 -10.58 12.64 -1.22
C VAL A 56 -12.08 12.47 -1.46
N ASN A 57 -12.49 11.83 -2.57
CA ASN A 57 -13.90 11.52 -2.82
C ASN A 57 -14.54 10.74 -1.68
N VAL A 58 -13.85 9.70 -1.17
CA VAL A 58 -14.32 8.91 -0.03
C VAL A 58 -14.50 9.77 1.23
N LEU A 59 -13.53 10.61 1.54
CA LEU A 59 -13.60 11.52 2.71
C LEU A 59 -14.70 12.56 2.56
N GLU A 60 -15.08 12.95 1.36
CA GLU A 60 -16.19 13.87 1.07
C GLU A 60 -17.53 13.15 0.84
N GLY A 61 -17.60 11.84 1.04
CA GLY A 61 -18.82 11.05 0.92
C GLY A 61 -19.27 10.78 -0.52
N ARG A 62 -18.34 10.86 -1.47
CA ARG A 62 -18.56 10.51 -2.87
C ARG A 62 -18.04 9.09 -3.17
N PRO A 63 -18.52 8.41 -4.22
CA PRO A 63 -17.93 7.18 -4.69
C PRO A 63 -16.42 7.33 -4.97
N MET A 64 -15.64 6.34 -4.56
CA MET A 64 -14.18 6.34 -4.72
C MET A 64 -13.77 6.56 -6.19
N TYR A 65 -14.41 5.85 -7.11
CA TYR A 65 -14.26 5.97 -8.57
C TYR A 65 -15.63 5.96 -9.23
N VAL A 66 -15.74 6.50 -10.43
CA VAL A 66 -16.94 6.38 -11.26
C VAL A 66 -17.15 4.92 -11.66
N SER A 67 -16.09 4.25 -12.09
CA SER A 67 -16.03 2.80 -12.33
C SER A 67 -14.57 2.32 -12.33
N GLY A 68 -14.36 1.00 -12.31
CA GLY A 68 -13.03 0.39 -12.47
C GLY A 68 -12.40 0.74 -13.82
N GLU A 69 -13.19 0.65 -14.90
CA GLU A 69 -12.75 0.97 -16.25
C GLU A 69 -12.35 2.45 -16.39
N ALA A 70 -13.09 3.36 -15.77
CA ALA A 70 -12.77 4.79 -15.79
C ALA A 70 -11.44 5.07 -15.07
N ARG A 71 -11.20 4.41 -13.91
CA ARG A 71 -9.93 4.46 -13.20
C ARG A 71 -8.78 3.99 -14.09
N ASP A 72 -8.91 2.81 -14.68
CA ASP A 72 -7.85 2.20 -15.47
C ASP A 72 -7.56 3.04 -16.74
N ALA A 73 -8.59 3.53 -17.43
CA ALA A 73 -8.44 4.45 -18.55
C ALA A 73 -7.76 5.78 -18.16
N ASP A 74 -8.00 6.29 -16.95
CA ASP A 74 -7.33 7.49 -16.44
C ASP A 74 -5.85 7.23 -16.19
N ILE A 75 -5.48 6.11 -15.60
CA ILE A 75 -4.09 5.73 -15.38
C ILE A 75 -3.37 5.60 -16.72
N GLU A 76 -3.91 4.82 -17.66
CA GLU A 76 -3.32 4.62 -19.00
C GLU A 76 -3.11 5.93 -19.75
N ARG A 77 -4.09 6.84 -19.72
CA ARG A 77 -4.00 8.14 -20.39
C ARG A 77 -2.91 9.04 -19.79
N ASN A 78 -2.70 8.97 -18.48
CA ASN A 78 -1.78 9.83 -17.76
C ASN A 78 -0.35 9.24 -17.64
N ALA A 79 -0.18 7.92 -17.76
CA ALA A 79 1.10 7.24 -17.63
C ALA A 79 2.21 7.77 -18.55
N PRO A 80 1.96 8.12 -19.85
CA PRO A 80 3.01 8.59 -20.76
C PRO A 80 3.36 10.07 -20.60
N ARG A 81 2.81 10.79 -19.63
CA ARG A 81 3.07 12.22 -19.41
C ARG A 81 4.53 12.44 -19.01
N LEU A 82 5.08 13.61 -19.35
CA LEU A 82 6.42 14.01 -18.95
C LEU A 82 6.55 14.10 -17.43
N LEU A 83 7.77 13.92 -16.93
CA LEU A 83 8.09 13.88 -15.51
C LEU A 83 7.54 15.10 -14.73
N ASP A 84 7.72 16.31 -15.23
CA ASP A 84 7.23 17.52 -14.56
C ASP A 84 5.71 17.50 -14.39
N ALA A 85 4.97 17.01 -15.39
CA ALA A 85 3.52 16.87 -15.33
C ALA A 85 3.09 15.78 -14.34
N GLN A 86 3.83 14.66 -14.26
CA GLN A 86 3.60 13.62 -13.26
C GLN A 86 3.85 14.13 -11.84
N LEU A 87 4.98 14.83 -11.63
CA LEU A 87 5.32 15.40 -10.32
C LEU A 87 4.30 16.46 -9.87
N ALA A 88 3.85 17.32 -10.79
CA ALA A 88 2.82 18.31 -10.49
C ALA A 88 1.51 17.63 -10.05
N ASP A 89 1.06 16.62 -10.80
CA ASP A 89 -0.18 15.89 -10.53
C ASP A 89 -0.14 15.16 -9.17
N VAL A 90 0.96 14.46 -8.87
CA VAL A 90 1.15 13.79 -7.56
C VAL A 90 1.17 14.82 -6.43
N ARG A 91 1.87 15.95 -6.61
CA ARG A 91 1.96 17.01 -5.59
C ARG A 91 0.60 17.65 -5.32
N GLU A 92 -0.12 18.02 -6.38
CA GLU A 92 -1.42 18.69 -6.27
C GLU A 92 -2.49 17.77 -5.67
N SER A 93 -2.55 16.51 -6.10
CA SER A 93 -3.50 15.54 -5.53
C SER A 93 -3.17 15.20 -4.08
N ALA A 94 -1.89 15.10 -3.72
CA ALA A 94 -1.47 14.90 -2.33
C ALA A 94 -1.81 16.12 -1.45
N ALA A 95 -1.65 17.34 -1.95
CA ALA A 95 -2.05 18.56 -1.24
C ALA A 95 -3.56 18.57 -0.95
N ARG A 96 -4.38 18.27 -1.96
CA ARG A 96 -5.84 18.14 -1.76
C ARG A 96 -6.19 17.10 -0.69
N PHE A 97 -5.51 15.95 -0.69
CA PHE A 97 -5.72 14.93 0.32
C PHE A 97 -5.35 15.43 1.73
N GLN A 98 -4.25 16.16 1.88
CA GLN A 98 -3.84 16.76 3.15
C GLN A 98 -4.86 17.79 3.64
N ASP A 99 -5.35 18.66 2.76
CA ASP A 99 -6.34 19.70 3.09
C ASP A 99 -7.65 19.08 3.59
N VAL A 100 -8.15 18.06 2.91
CA VAL A 100 -9.40 17.38 3.30
C VAL A 100 -9.16 16.55 4.58
N GLY A 101 -8.01 15.90 4.70
CA GLY A 101 -7.62 15.12 5.87
C GLY A 101 -7.42 15.95 7.13
N ALA A 102 -7.03 17.22 7.01
CA ALA A 102 -6.89 18.15 8.13
C ALA A 102 -8.19 18.85 8.52
N ALA A 103 -9.23 18.79 7.68
CA ALA A 103 -10.50 19.43 7.95
C ALA A 103 -11.26 18.72 9.08
N PRO A 104 -12.00 19.48 9.92
CA PRO A 104 -12.85 18.87 10.94
C PRO A 104 -13.91 17.96 10.32
N ALA A 105 -14.00 16.72 10.79
CA ALA A 105 -14.94 15.73 10.29
C ALA A 105 -15.29 14.69 11.38
N ASP A 106 -16.37 13.95 11.16
CA ASP A 106 -16.63 12.73 11.92
C ASP A 106 -15.74 11.58 11.40
N TRP A 107 -14.61 11.39 12.05
CA TRP A 107 -13.64 10.37 11.72
C TRP A 107 -14.07 8.95 12.14
N SER A 108 -15.13 8.82 12.95
CA SER A 108 -15.67 7.52 13.35
C SER A 108 -16.65 6.94 12.32
N ARG A 109 -17.13 7.76 11.37
CA ARG A 109 -18.10 7.31 10.37
C ARG A 109 -17.54 6.20 9.49
N THR A 110 -18.42 5.33 9.05
CA THR A 110 -18.10 4.32 8.03
C THR A 110 -18.03 4.96 6.66
N VAL A 111 -17.03 4.59 5.89
CA VAL A 111 -16.85 4.96 4.48
C VAL A 111 -16.78 3.72 3.61
N GLU A 112 -17.21 3.86 2.36
CA GLU A 112 -17.11 2.81 1.35
C GLU A 112 -15.90 3.06 0.45
N LEU A 113 -15.12 2.01 0.25
CA LEU A 113 -13.94 1.95 -0.60
C LEU A 113 -14.25 1.14 -1.87
N ARG A 114 -13.23 0.87 -2.67
CA ARG A 114 -13.34 0.05 -3.88
C ARG A 114 -13.93 -1.33 -3.56
N ASN A 115 -14.74 -1.86 -4.48
CA ASN A 115 -15.36 -3.19 -4.42
C ASN A 115 -16.28 -3.41 -3.19
N GLY A 116 -16.91 -2.35 -2.68
CA GLY A 116 -17.83 -2.43 -1.54
C GLY A 116 -17.14 -2.68 -0.19
N VAL A 117 -15.82 -2.58 -0.13
CA VAL A 117 -15.11 -2.65 1.15
C VAL A 117 -15.46 -1.45 2.01
N THR A 118 -15.84 -1.70 3.25
CA THR A 118 -16.15 -0.62 4.21
C THR A 118 -15.05 -0.53 5.27
N ASP A 119 -14.79 0.69 5.74
CA ASP A 119 -13.84 0.97 6.81
C ASP A 119 -14.24 2.23 7.58
N SER A 120 -13.56 2.52 8.70
CA SER A 120 -13.69 3.80 9.37
C SER A 120 -12.97 4.90 8.59
N ALA A 121 -13.55 6.10 8.51
CA ALA A 121 -12.89 7.27 7.92
C ALA A 121 -11.51 7.54 8.53
N SER A 122 -11.33 7.26 9.82
CA SER A 122 -10.04 7.41 10.52
C SER A 122 -8.92 6.52 10.00
N ARG A 123 -9.24 5.46 9.24
CA ARG A 123 -8.24 4.58 8.62
C ARG A 123 -7.82 5.01 7.21
N VAL A 124 -8.55 5.94 6.60
CA VAL A 124 -8.25 6.41 5.24
C VAL A 124 -6.84 7.00 5.12
N PRO A 125 -6.32 7.81 6.07
CA PRO A 125 -4.94 8.27 6.04
C PRO A 125 -3.92 7.11 6.07
N PHE A 126 -4.12 6.09 6.90
CA PHE A 126 -3.23 4.93 6.90
C PHE A 126 -3.25 4.18 5.56
N ARG A 127 -4.44 3.98 4.96
CA ARG A 127 -4.54 3.38 3.62
C ARG A 127 -3.77 4.19 2.57
N ARG A 128 -3.81 5.53 2.65
CA ARG A 128 -3.00 6.37 1.76
C ARG A 128 -1.50 6.22 2.04
N TRP A 129 -1.10 6.06 3.29
CA TRP A 129 0.29 5.81 3.66
C TRP A 129 0.79 4.51 3.02
N VAL A 130 -0.01 3.44 3.07
CA VAL A 130 0.27 2.16 2.40
C VAL A 130 0.52 2.35 0.90
N GLU A 131 -0.38 3.07 0.21
CA GLU A 131 -0.24 3.34 -1.22
C GLU A 131 1.08 4.08 -1.54
N VAL A 132 1.43 5.11 -0.77
CA VAL A 132 2.63 5.90 -1.03
C VAL A 132 3.90 5.09 -0.78
N GLU A 133 4.00 4.38 0.34
CA GLU A 133 5.21 3.63 0.71
C GLU A 133 5.44 2.43 -0.21
N LEU A 134 4.43 1.58 -0.41
CA LEU A 134 4.60 0.39 -1.24
C LEU A 134 4.84 0.75 -2.71
N HIS A 135 4.17 1.77 -3.23
CA HIS A 135 4.41 2.21 -4.60
C HIS A 135 5.71 2.99 -4.77
N HIS A 136 6.27 3.57 -3.71
CA HIS A 136 7.64 4.08 -3.76
C HIS A 136 8.64 2.94 -3.99
N VAL A 137 8.46 1.81 -3.30
CA VAL A 137 9.24 0.58 -3.55
C VAL A 137 9.01 0.06 -4.98
N ASP A 138 7.75 0.04 -5.44
CA ASP A 138 7.36 -0.45 -6.76
C ASP A 138 7.96 0.37 -7.91
N LEU A 139 8.29 1.64 -7.71
CA LEU A 139 8.99 2.47 -8.71
C LEU A 139 10.38 1.90 -9.07
N GLY A 140 11.05 1.16 -8.20
CA GLY A 140 12.37 0.56 -8.46
C GLY A 140 13.46 1.60 -8.67
N ILE A 141 13.47 2.64 -7.84
CA ILE A 141 14.40 3.79 -7.94
C ILE A 141 15.33 3.91 -6.72
N GLY A 142 15.61 2.80 -6.05
CA GLY A 142 16.54 2.73 -4.92
C GLY A 142 15.90 2.91 -3.55
N TYR A 143 14.57 2.92 -3.44
CA TYR A 143 13.83 2.80 -2.18
C TYR A 143 13.34 1.37 -2.05
N GLU A 144 13.74 0.70 -0.97
CA GLU A 144 13.51 -0.72 -0.76
C GLU A 144 12.61 -0.98 0.45
N LEU A 145 12.17 -2.22 0.63
CA LEU A 145 11.34 -2.59 1.79
C LEU A 145 12.06 -2.39 3.13
N GLU A 146 13.39 -2.45 3.12
CA GLU A 146 14.26 -2.17 4.27
C GLU A 146 14.29 -0.68 4.66
N ASP A 147 13.96 0.23 3.75
CA ASP A 147 13.92 1.68 3.96
C ASP A 147 12.59 2.17 4.54
N LEU A 148 11.58 1.28 4.58
CA LEU A 148 10.27 1.59 5.14
C LEU A 148 10.36 1.94 6.63
N PRO A 149 9.60 2.93 7.12
CA PRO A 149 9.55 3.21 8.55
C PRO A 149 9.14 1.97 9.36
N ALA A 150 9.83 1.71 10.47
CA ALA A 150 9.57 0.53 11.30
C ALA A 150 8.10 0.44 11.75
N GLU A 151 7.51 1.57 12.14
CA GLU A 151 6.09 1.65 12.51
C GLU A 151 5.17 1.26 11.34
N PHE A 152 5.49 1.71 10.13
CA PHE A 152 4.74 1.33 8.93
C PHE A 152 4.81 -0.17 8.69
N THR A 153 6.03 -0.73 8.67
CA THR A 153 6.27 -2.17 8.46
C THR A 153 5.49 -3.01 9.46
N GLU A 154 5.50 -2.62 10.74
CA GLU A 154 4.77 -3.31 11.79
C GLU A 154 3.26 -3.27 11.55
N ARG A 155 2.70 -2.08 11.32
CA ARG A 155 1.25 -1.88 11.17
C ARG A 155 0.70 -2.50 9.89
N GLU A 156 1.46 -2.45 8.80
CA GLU A 156 1.03 -3.07 7.55
C GLU A 156 1.15 -4.60 7.61
N THR A 157 2.17 -5.13 8.31
CA THR A 157 2.25 -6.57 8.59
C THR A 157 1.05 -7.03 9.43
N ASP A 158 0.66 -6.27 10.48
CA ASP A 158 -0.55 -6.55 11.28
C ASP A 158 -1.81 -6.57 10.39
N PHE A 159 -1.95 -5.59 9.51
CA PHE A 159 -3.12 -5.48 8.63
C PHE A 159 -3.19 -6.64 7.62
N LEU A 160 -2.08 -6.96 6.96
CA LEU A 160 -2.03 -8.03 5.96
C LEU A 160 -2.18 -9.42 6.60
N ALA A 161 -1.55 -9.65 7.76
CA ALA A 161 -1.75 -10.89 8.50
C ALA A 161 -3.23 -11.08 8.87
N ALA A 162 -3.87 -10.03 9.38
CA ALA A 162 -5.30 -10.06 9.71
C ALA A 162 -6.17 -10.32 8.47
N ARG A 163 -5.81 -9.77 7.30
CA ARG A 163 -6.52 -10.00 6.03
C ARG A 163 -6.54 -11.46 5.61
N PHE A 164 -5.46 -12.20 5.89
CA PHE A 164 -5.36 -13.62 5.57
C PHE A 164 -5.87 -14.54 6.70
N THR A 165 -6.26 -14.00 7.85
CA THR A 165 -6.85 -14.79 8.95
C THR A 165 -8.19 -15.37 8.51
N GLY A 166 -8.38 -16.68 8.72
CA GLY A 166 -9.58 -17.39 8.30
C GLY A 166 -9.67 -17.69 6.79
N HIS A 167 -8.65 -17.30 5.99
CA HIS A 167 -8.68 -17.50 4.55
C HIS A 167 -8.62 -19.00 4.19
N PRO A 168 -9.61 -19.56 3.44
CA PRO A 168 -9.74 -21.01 3.22
C PRO A 168 -8.59 -21.64 2.44
N ASP A 169 -7.95 -20.86 1.55
CA ASP A 169 -6.87 -21.33 0.67
C ASP A 169 -5.48 -21.19 1.31
N VAL A 170 -5.38 -20.57 2.47
CA VAL A 170 -4.12 -20.43 3.22
C VAL A 170 -4.10 -21.45 4.36
N PRO A 171 -3.06 -22.30 4.48
CA PRO A 171 -2.95 -23.23 5.60
C PRO A 171 -2.79 -22.47 6.92
N PRO A 172 -3.14 -23.07 8.06
CA PRO A 172 -2.89 -22.49 9.38
C PRO A 172 -1.42 -22.16 9.56
N THR A 173 -1.08 -20.88 9.58
CA THR A 173 0.30 -20.42 9.54
C THR A 173 0.59 -19.44 10.67
N ARG A 174 1.67 -19.68 11.39
CA ARG A 174 2.25 -18.74 12.34
C ARG A 174 3.38 -17.98 11.64
N LEU A 175 3.33 -16.65 11.68
CA LEU A 175 4.40 -15.77 11.22
C LEU A 175 5.14 -15.22 12.43
N THR A 176 6.48 -15.04 12.33
CA THR A 176 7.24 -14.38 13.39
C THR A 176 8.50 -13.71 12.87
N ASP A 177 8.82 -12.54 13.42
CA ASP A 177 10.10 -11.84 13.22
C ASP A 177 11.11 -12.12 14.36
N GLY A 178 10.76 -13.02 15.27
CA GLY A 178 11.54 -13.34 16.48
C GLY A 178 11.13 -12.52 17.72
N THR A 179 10.42 -11.40 17.55
CA THR A 179 9.91 -10.56 18.64
C THR A 179 8.39 -10.55 18.70
N ARG A 180 7.75 -10.55 17.54
CA ARG A 180 6.29 -10.57 17.36
C ARG A 180 5.86 -11.84 16.62
N ALA A 181 4.59 -12.15 16.75
CA ALA A 181 3.99 -13.26 16.00
C ALA A 181 2.56 -12.92 15.58
N TRP A 182 2.19 -13.44 14.40
CA TRP A 182 0.86 -13.32 13.82
C TRP A 182 0.36 -14.71 13.42
N SER A 183 -0.94 -14.82 13.26
CA SER A 183 -1.59 -16.04 12.74
C SER A 183 -2.34 -15.70 11.47
N THR A 184 -2.21 -16.54 10.44
CA THR A 184 -2.90 -16.42 9.16
C THR A 184 -3.46 -17.78 8.74
N GLY A 185 -4.33 -17.77 7.72
CA GLY A 185 -4.89 -18.98 7.16
C GLY A 185 -6.11 -19.50 7.93
N ARG A 186 -6.52 -20.73 7.61
CA ARG A 186 -7.68 -21.39 8.22
C ARG A 186 -7.51 -21.49 9.73
N GLU A 187 -8.63 -21.41 10.45
CA GLU A 187 -8.63 -21.66 11.89
C GLU A 187 -8.20 -23.12 12.19
N ALA A 188 -7.29 -23.26 13.16
CA ALA A 188 -6.84 -24.55 13.67
C ALA A 188 -6.31 -24.39 15.10
N ASP A 189 -6.30 -25.50 15.87
CA ASP A 189 -5.74 -25.52 17.24
C ASP A 189 -4.23 -25.26 17.28
N ALA A 190 -3.52 -25.59 16.18
CA ALA A 190 -2.09 -25.35 16.04
C ALA A 190 -1.74 -24.99 14.58
N PRO A 191 -0.68 -24.20 14.36
CA PRO A 191 -0.20 -23.91 13.01
C PRO A 191 0.35 -25.17 12.34
N GLU A 192 0.06 -25.34 11.05
CA GLU A 192 0.67 -26.36 10.20
C GLU A 192 2.07 -25.92 9.76
N VAL A 193 2.27 -24.61 9.57
CA VAL A 193 3.54 -24.02 9.12
C VAL A 193 3.89 -22.84 10.04
N THR A 194 5.18 -22.75 10.40
CA THR A 194 5.76 -21.56 11.04
C THR A 194 6.70 -20.88 10.05
N VAL A 195 6.46 -19.62 9.74
CA VAL A 195 7.27 -18.80 8.85
C VAL A 195 8.02 -17.76 9.67
N THR A 196 9.34 -17.76 9.55
CA THR A 196 10.23 -16.85 10.30
C THR A 196 11.10 -16.04 9.34
N GLY A 197 11.26 -14.76 9.59
CA GLY A 197 12.19 -13.92 8.84
C GLY A 197 12.20 -12.45 9.27
N PRO A 198 13.08 -11.64 8.66
CA PRO A 198 13.13 -10.20 8.91
C PRO A 198 11.78 -9.50 8.62
N PRO A 199 11.45 -8.40 9.34
CA PRO A 199 10.19 -7.68 9.13
C PRO A 199 9.94 -7.25 7.67
N ALA A 200 10.96 -6.75 6.96
CA ALA A 200 10.86 -6.34 5.56
C ALA A 200 10.53 -7.51 4.62
N ASP A 201 11.08 -8.70 4.89
CA ASP A 201 10.82 -9.90 4.09
C ASP A 201 9.43 -10.48 4.36
N LEU A 202 8.99 -10.48 5.62
CA LEU A 202 7.63 -10.87 6.00
C LEU A 202 6.60 -9.95 5.34
N LEU A 203 6.79 -8.63 5.47
CA LEU A 203 5.92 -7.65 4.82
C LEU A 203 5.93 -7.83 3.30
N GLY A 204 7.11 -7.94 2.70
CA GLY A 204 7.26 -8.09 1.25
C GLY A 204 6.55 -9.33 0.71
N TRP A 205 6.64 -10.45 1.41
CA TRP A 205 5.93 -11.68 1.06
C TRP A 205 4.42 -11.53 1.24
N LEU A 206 3.95 -11.00 2.36
CA LEU A 206 2.53 -10.74 2.59
C LEU A 206 1.93 -9.77 1.57
N ALA A 207 2.69 -8.76 1.17
CA ALA A 207 2.28 -7.76 0.19
C ALA A 207 2.46 -8.19 -1.28
N GLY A 208 2.99 -9.41 -1.53
CA GLY A 208 3.24 -9.91 -2.89
C GLY A 208 4.36 -9.18 -3.64
N ARG A 209 5.32 -8.57 -2.91
CA ARG A 209 6.51 -7.87 -3.46
C ARG A 209 7.77 -8.71 -3.39
N ARG A 210 7.75 -9.81 -2.63
CA ARG A 210 8.83 -10.80 -2.52
C ARG A 210 8.28 -12.21 -2.56
N GLU A 211 9.04 -13.12 -3.15
CA GLU A 211 8.69 -14.55 -3.21
C GLU A 211 8.93 -15.27 -1.87
N GLY A 212 9.51 -14.59 -0.87
CA GLY A 212 9.79 -15.15 0.46
C GLY A 212 11.03 -16.03 0.52
N THR A 213 11.98 -15.88 -0.42
CA THR A 213 13.22 -16.68 -0.46
C THR A 213 14.13 -16.48 0.75
N ALA A 214 14.02 -15.35 1.45
CA ALA A 214 14.73 -15.06 2.70
C ALA A 214 13.96 -15.52 3.95
N LEU A 215 12.78 -16.10 3.79
CA LEU A 215 11.97 -16.62 4.89
C LEU A 215 12.28 -18.10 5.11
N THR A 216 12.25 -18.52 6.38
CA THR A 216 12.35 -19.93 6.77
C THR A 216 10.94 -20.45 7.07
N ALA A 217 10.57 -21.58 6.47
CA ALA A 217 9.31 -22.26 6.75
C ALA A 217 9.60 -23.61 7.44
N GLU A 218 8.97 -23.82 8.59
CA GLU A 218 9.05 -25.07 9.37
C GLU A 218 7.66 -25.73 9.42
N GLY A 219 7.63 -27.06 9.36
CA GLY A 219 6.39 -27.83 9.33
C GLY A 219 5.84 -28.09 7.93
N GLY A 220 6.20 -27.28 6.93
CA GLY A 220 5.75 -27.39 5.54
C GLY A 220 6.47 -26.43 4.61
N ALA A 221 6.04 -26.39 3.36
CA ALA A 221 6.49 -25.38 2.40
C ALA A 221 5.94 -23.99 2.74
N LEU A 222 6.65 -22.93 2.30
CA LEU A 222 6.14 -21.58 2.39
C LEU A 222 4.78 -21.48 1.67
N PRO A 223 3.71 -21.04 2.35
CA PRO A 223 2.39 -21.00 1.75
C PRO A 223 2.31 -20.01 0.55
N ALA A 224 1.60 -20.41 -0.49
CA ALA A 224 1.19 -19.45 -1.53
C ALA A 224 0.05 -18.58 -0.97
N LEU A 225 0.21 -17.27 -1.08
CA LEU A 225 -0.83 -16.33 -0.67
C LEU A 225 -1.69 -15.93 -1.89
N PRO A 226 -3.01 -15.78 -1.73
CA PRO A 226 -3.85 -15.23 -2.76
C PRO A 226 -3.51 -13.74 -3.01
N PRO A 227 -3.82 -13.20 -4.20
CA PRO A 227 -3.57 -11.79 -4.51
C PRO A 227 -4.38 -10.86 -3.59
N LEU A 228 -3.82 -9.68 -3.32
CA LEU A 228 -4.43 -8.64 -2.47
C LEU A 228 -5.61 -7.92 -3.14
#